data_88f5d12a3a9609fa61fad5459b4fd595
#
_entry.id   88f5d12a3a9609fa61fad5459b4fd595
#
_cell.length_a   1.000
_cell.length_b   1.000
_cell.length_c   1.000
_cell.angle_alpha   90.00
_cell.angle_beta   90.00
_cell.angle_gamma   90.00
#
_symmetry.space_group_name_H-M   'P 1'
#
loop_
_entity.id
_entity.type
_entity.pdbx_description
1 polymer ?
#
loop_
_entity_poly.entity_id
_entity_poly.type
_entity_poly.pdbx_seq_one_letter_code
_entity_poly.pdbx_strand_id
1 'polypeptide(L)'
;MNDVLKNSDSSLNTGARDELRLRVLLALEANPDLSQRQLAAELGVSLGGVNYALKALVERGFVKAGNFRKSGNKVAYLYVLTPQGLAEKASLATAFLGRKLAEYEVLRQEIEALKGEIGSDESGTGAKS
;
A
#
# COMPACT_ATOMS: atom_id res chain seq x y z
N MET A 1 23.40 -15.07 -13.82
CA MET A 1 23.25 -14.97 -12.37
C MET A 1 22.71 -13.61 -11.93
N ASN A 2 23.31 -12.52 -12.38
CA ASN A 2 22.85 -11.18 -12.02
C ASN A 2 21.41 -10.91 -12.46
N ASP A 3 21.01 -11.45 -13.61
CA ASP A 3 19.66 -11.25 -14.15
C ASP A 3 18.59 -11.89 -13.27
N VAL A 4 18.89 -13.07 -12.71
CA VAL A 4 17.96 -13.77 -11.81
C VAL A 4 17.75 -12.99 -10.52
N LEU A 5 18.84 -12.51 -9.91
CA LEU A 5 18.78 -11.70 -8.70
C LEU A 5 18.09 -10.37 -8.97
N LYS A 6 18.37 -9.75 -10.13
CA LYS A 6 17.76 -8.51 -10.54
C LYS A 6 16.25 -8.67 -10.72
N ASN A 7 15.82 -9.79 -11.30
CA ASN A 7 14.41 -10.07 -11.50
C ASN A 7 13.69 -10.32 -10.17
N SER A 8 14.31 -11.01 -9.24
CA SER A 8 13.76 -11.22 -7.90
C SER A 8 13.59 -9.90 -7.16
N ASP A 9 14.62 -9.06 -7.21
CA ASP A 9 14.58 -7.72 -6.60
C ASP A 9 13.52 -6.86 -7.28
N SER A 10 13.39 -6.95 -8.59
CA SER A 10 12.36 -6.21 -9.34
C SER A 10 10.95 -6.62 -8.92
N SER A 11 10.72 -7.93 -8.72
CA SER A 11 9.41 -8.43 -8.27
C SER A 11 9.06 -7.92 -6.89
N LEU A 12 10.00 -7.98 -5.94
CA LEU A 12 9.81 -7.47 -4.59
C LEU A 12 9.59 -5.96 -4.61
N ASN A 13 10.39 -5.24 -5.40
CA ASN A 13 10.27 -3.80 -5.53
C ASN A 13 8.95 -3.40 -6.18
N THR A 14 8.46 -4.19 -7.15
CA THR A 14 7.19 -3.93 -7.82
C THR A 14 6.04 -4.01 -6.81
N GLY A 15 6.02 -5.03 -5.96
CA GLY A 15 5.01 -5.16 -4.91
C GLY A 15 5.03 -3.98 -3.94
N ALA A 16 6.22 -3.59 -3.49
CA ALA A 16 6.39 -2.46 -2.57
C ALA A 16 6.00 -1.14 -3.24
N ARG A 17 6.36 -0.95 -4.51
CA ARG A 17 5.97 0.24 -5.28
C ARG A 17 4.47 0.32 -5.47
N ASP A 18 3.83 -0.79 -5.76
CA ASP A 18 2.38 -0.86 -5.94
C ASP A 18 1.66 -0.54 -4.64
N GLU A 19 2.16 -1.05 -3.52
CA GLU A 19 1.60 -0.73 -2.21
C GLU A 19 1.74 0.76 -1.89
N LEU A 20 2.92 1.33 -2.11
CA LEU A 20 3.14 2.76 -1.86
C LEU A 20 2.24 3.60 -2.79
N ARG A 21 2.17 3.22 -4.06
CA ARG A 21 1.31 3.91 -5.03
C ARG A 21 -0.15 3.90 -4.59
N LEU A 22 -0.64 2.75 -4.15
CA LEU A 22 -2.00 2.62 -3.64
C LEU A 22 -2.21 3.52 -2.42
N ARG A 23 -1.28 3.49 -1.47
CA ARG A 23 -1.39 4.28 -0.25
C ARG A 23 -1.38 5.78 -0.54
N VAL A 24 -0.57 6.21 -1.49
CA VAL A 24 -0.54 7.62 -1.93
C VAL A 24 -1.89 8.00 -2.54
N LEU A 25 -2.41 7.18 -3.44
CA LEU A 25 -3.71 7.47 -4.09
C LEU A 25 -4.85 7.54 -3.07
N LEU A 26 -4.87 6.61 -2.12
CA LEU A 26 -5.88 6.62 -1.05
C LEU A 26 -5.78 7.87 -0.17
N ALA A 27 -4.56 8.24 0.21
CA ALA A 27 -4.35 9.41 1.06
C ALA A 27 -4.76 10.70 0.35
N LEU A 28 -4.42 10.84 -0.92
CA LEU A 28 -4.77 12.03 -1.71
C LEU A 28 -6.27 12.11 -1.98
N GLU A 29 -6.94 10.97 -2.17
CA GLU A 29 -8.38 10.94 -2.34
C GLU A 29 -9.09 11.44 -1.07
N ALA A 30 -8.58 11.00 0.09
CA ALA A 30 -9.11 11.41 1.38
C ALA A 30 -8.82 12.89 1.67
N ASN A 31 -7.64 13.38 1.29
CA ASN A 31 -7.23 14.75 1.56
C ASN A 31 -6.26 15.27 0.49
N PRO A 32 -6.79 15.94 -0.54
CA PRO A 32 -5.94 16.51 -1.61
C PRO A 32 -5.02 17.65 -1.14
N ASP A 33 -5.25 18.17 0.04
CA ASP A 33 -4.45 19.28 0.60
C ASP A 33 -3.11 18.84 1.20
N LEU A 34 -2.87 17.55 1.30
CA LEU A 34 -1.63 17.06 1.90
C LEU A 34 -0.41 17.56 1.13
N SER A 35 0.53 18.16 1.86
CA SER A 35 1.85 18.47 1.30
C SER A 35 2.64 17.16 1.20
N GLN A 36 3.73 17.19 0.42
CA GLN A 36 4.60 16.03 0.32
C GLN A 36 5.15 15.61 1.68
N ARG A 37 5.50 16.58 2.52
CA ARG A 37 6.01 16.29 3.88
C ARG A 37 4.95 15.64 4.76
N GLN A 38 3.73 16.16 4.71
CA GLN A 38 2.61 15.59 5.46
C GLN A 38 2.31 14.17 4.98
N LEU A 39 2.33 13.97 3.67
CA LEU A 39 2.09 12.67 3.07
C LEU A 39 3.17 11.68 3.49
N ALA A 40 4.43 12.09 3.45
CA ALA A 40 5.55 11.24 3.88
C ALA A 40 5.39 10.82 5.35
N ALA A 41 5.05 11.77 6.22
CA ALA A 41 4.84 11.52 7.64
C ALA A 41 3.67 10.55 7.85
N GLU A 42 2.55 10.79 7.17
CA GLU A 42 1.35 9.95 7.29
C GLU A 42 1.61 8.51 6.83
N LEU A 43 2.35 8.35 5.74
CA LEU A 43 2.64 7.03 5.19
C LEU A 43 3.85 6.35 5.82
N GLY A 44 4.62 7.07 6.64
CA GLY A 44 5.81 6.52 7.28
C GLY A 44 6.93 6.22 6.31
N VAL A 45 7.07 7.03 5.26
CA VAL A 45 8.10 6.85 4.23
C VAL A 45 8.94 8.13 4.09
N SER A 46 10.04 8.05 3.37
CA SER A 46 10.90 9.22 3.15
C SER A 46 10.24 10.24 2.23
N LEU A 47 10.62 11.50 2.39
CA LEU A 47 10.16 12.57 1.51
C LEU A 47 10.56 12.28 0.06
N GLY A 48 11.77 11.77 -0.15
CA GLY A 48 12.25 11.40 -1.48
C GLY A 48 11.40 10.31 -2.12
N GLY A 49 10.99 9.33 -1.32
CA GLY A 49 10.11 8.25 -1.78
C GLY A 49 8.75 8.78 -2.22
N VAL A 50 8.17 9.69 -1.45
CA VAL A 50 6.90 10.33 -1.80
C VAL A 50 7.05 11.15 -3.07
N ASN A 51 8.12 11.96 -3.15
CA ASN A 51 8.38 12.78 -4.33
C ASN A 51 8.47 11.92 -5.59
N TYR A 52 9.21 10.82 -5.52
CA TYR A 52 9.37 9.90 -6.63
C TYR A 52 8.03 9.29 -7.03
N ALA A 53 7.26 8.83 -6.05
CA ALA A 53 5.95 8.21 -6.30
C ALA A 53 4.97 9.21 -6.93
N LEU A 54 4.89 10.42 -6.40
CA LEU A 54 4.00 11.47 -6.92
C LEU A 54 4.38 11.84 -8.35
N LYS A 55 5.67 12.01 -8.61
CA LYS A 55 6.16 12.35 -9.95
C LYS A 55 5.75 11.28 -10.95
N ALA A 56 5.92 10.01 -10.60
CA ALA A 56 5.52 8.90 -11.45
C ALA A 56 4.00 8.88 -11.70
N LEU A 57 3.20 9.14 -10.66
CA LEU A 57 1.75 9.17 -10.79
C LEU A 57 1.28 10.32 -11.69
N VAL A 58 1.92 11.47 -11.57
CA VAL A 58 1.62 12.63 -12.43
C VAL A 58 2.00 12.33 -13.88
N GLU A 59 3.19 11.78 -14.09
CA GLU A 59 3.67 11.44 -15.43
C GLU A 59 2.79 10.41 -16.13
N ARG A 60 2.20 9.50 -15.37
CA ARG A 60 1.29 8.48 -15.92
C ARG A 60 -0.14 8.95 -16.07
N GLY A 61 -0.43 10.17 -15.63
CA GLY A 61 -1.77 10.72 -15.75
C GLY A 61 -2.75 10.22 -14.69
N PHE A 62 -2.27 9.64 -13.61
CA PHE A 62 -3.12 9.18 -12.51
C PHE A 62 -3.43 10.27 -11.50
N VAL A 63 -2.55 11.26 -11.41
CA VAL A 63 -2.68 12.40 -10.52
C VAL A 63 -2.42 13.66 -11.32
N LYS A 64 -3.24 14.67 -11.06
CA LYS A 64 -3.05 16.00 -11.62
C LYS A 64 -2.57 16.91 -10.49
N ALA A 65 -1.43 17.55 -10.70
CA ALA A 65 -0.84 18.46 -9.73
C ALA A 65 -0.95 19.88 -10.25
N GLY A 66 -1.26 20.81 -9.37
CA GLY A 66 -1.31 22.21 -9.76
C GLY A 66 -2.02 23.07 -8.75
N ASN A 67 -2.18 24.33 -9.12
CA ASN A 67 -2.90 25.30 -8.31
C ASN A 67 -4.38 25.22 -8.63
N PHE A 68 -5.17 24.95 -7.62
CA PHE A 68 -6.62 24.86 -7.76
C PHE A 68 -7.26 25.87 -6.82
N ARG A 69 -8.41 26.41 -7.23
CA ARG A 69 -9.16 27.33 -6.40
C ARG A 69 -9.90 26.56 -5.31
N LYS A 70 -9.67 26.96 -4.08
CA LYS A 70 -10.49 26.52 -2.95
C LYS A 70 -11.66 27.47 -2.77
N SER A 71 -12.52 27.20 -1.80
CA SER A 71 -13.65 28.06 -1.50
C SER A 71 -13.17 29.50 -1.25
N GLY A 72 -13.84 30.47 -1.88
CA GLY A 72 -13.42 31.87 -1.86
C GLY A 72 -12.29 32.11 -2.85
N ASN A 73 -11.40 33.05 -2.53
CA ASN A 73 -10.31 33.46 -3.42
C ASN A 73 -8.98 32.75 -3.12
N LYS A 74 -9.00 31.73 -2.27
CA LYS A 74 -7.78 31.02 -1.90
C LYS A 74 -7.39 30.05 -2.99
N VAL A 75 -6.10 30.10 -3.36
CA VAL A 75 -5.49 29.15 -4.29
C VAL A 75 -4.59 28.21 -3.47
N ALA A 76 -4.76 26.93 -3.69
CA ALA A 76 -3.94 25.90 -3.01
C ALA A 76 -3.31 25.00 -4.05
N TYR A 77 -2.10 24.52 -3.75
CA TYR A 77 -1.44 23.51 -4.59
C TYR A 77 -1.94 22.13 -4.16
N LEU A 78 -2.63 21.47 -5.05
CA LEU A 78 -3.28 20.20 -4.77
C LEU A 78 -2.76 19.08 -5.67
N TYR A 79 -2.85 17.87 -5.18
CA TYR A 79 -2.66 16.64 -5.96
C TYR A 79 -4.02 15.95 -6.02
N VAL A 80 -4.62 15.90 -7.19
CA VAL A 80 -5.97 15.38 -7.37
C VAL A 80 -5.94 14.16 -8.28
N LEU A 81 -6.68 13.10 -7.92
CA LEU A 81 -6.79 11.92 -8.75
C LEU A 81 -7.59 12.24 -10.02
N THR A 82 -7.06 11.77 -11.15
CA THR A 82 -7.77 11.81 -12.42
C THR A 82 -8.74 10.61 -12.49
N PRO A 83 -9.65 10.57 -13.47
CA PRO A 83 -10.46 9.35 -13.70
C PRO A 83 -9.59 8.11 -13.88
N GLN A 84 -8.46 8.23 -14.58
CA GLN A 84 -7.50 7.14 -14.73
C GLN A 84 -6.87 6.76 -13.39
N GLY A 85 -6.62 7.76 -12.53
CA GLY A 85 -6.12 7.53 -11.18
C GLY A 85 -7.09 6.77 -10.30
N LEU A 86 -8.38 7.06 -10.42
CA LEU A 86 -9.42 6.33 -9.69
C LEU A 86 -9.47 4.87 -10.14
N ALA A 87 -9.36 4.63 -11.45
CA ALA A 87 -9.32 3.27 -12.00
C ALA A 87 -8.07 2.52 -11.53
N GLU A 88 -6.92 3.19 -11.53
CA GLU A 88 -5.67 2.60 -11.05
C GLU A 88 -5.75 2.26 -9.57
N LYS A 89 -6.32 3.15 -8.76
CA LYS A 89 -6.54 2.90 -7.34
C LYS A 89 -7.35 1.62 -7.13
N ALA A 90 -8.46 1.47 -7.87
CA ALA A 90 -9.31 0.30 -7.78
C ALA A 90 -8.56 -0.98 -8.17
N SER A 91 -7.77 -0.92 -9.24
CA SER A 91 -6.97 -2.05 -9.71
C SER A 91 -5.93 -2.46 -8.68
N LEU A 92 -5.21 -1.48 -8.14
CA LEU A 92 -4.19 -1.73 -7.10
C LEU A 92 -4.81 -2.28 -5.82
N ALA A 93 -5.96 -1.75 -5.42
CA ALA A 93 -6.67 -2.22 -4.23
C ALA A 93 -7.10 -3.68 -4.38
N THR A 94 -7.61 -4.05 -5.55
CA THR A 94 -8.01 -5.43 -5.85
C THR A 94 -6.81 -6.37 -5.75
N ALA A 95 -5.69 -6.00 -6.37
CA ALA A 95 -4.47 -6.81 -6.34
C ALA A 95 -3.91 -6.91 -4.91
N PHE A 96 -3.91 -5.81 -4.19
CA PHE A 96 -3.43 -5.77 -2.80
C PHE A 96 -4.29 -6.65 -1.90
N LEU A 97 -5.60 -6.56 -2.04
CA LEU A 97 -6.54 -7.40 -1.28
C LEU A 97 -6.27 -8.89 -1.54
N GLY A 98 -6.08 -9.25 -2.81
CA GLY A 98 -5.75 -10.63 -3.17
C GLY A 98 -4.51 -11.14 -2.45
N ARG A 99 -3.46 -10.33 -2.41
CA ARG A 99 -2.22 -10.69 -1.69
C ARG A 99 -2.47 -10.82 -0.18
N LYS A 100 -3.24 -9.90 0.39
CA LYS A 100 -3.55 -9.93 1.83
C LYS A 100 -4.40 -11.14 2.21
N LEU A 101 -5.34 -11.51 1.35
CA LEU A 101 -6.15 -12.72 1.57
C LEU A 101 -5.28 -13.98 1.54
N ALA A 102 -4.31 -14.05 0.63
CA ALA A 102 -3.38 -15.16 0.56
C ALA A 102 -2.51 -15.23 1.83
N GLU A 103 -1.99 -14.08 2.27
CA GLU A 103 -1.21 -13.99 3.52
C GLU A 103 -2.06 -14.39 4.73
N TYR A 104 -3.31 -13.96 4.76
CA TYR A 104 -4.24 -14.30 5.84
C TYR A 104 -4.44 -15.81 5.91
N GLU A 105 -4.62 -16.48 4.76
CA GLU A 105 -4.83 -17.92 4.73
C GLU A 105 -3.61 -18.67 5.26
N VAL A 106 -2.40 -18.27 4.88
CA VAL A 106 -1.17 -18.86 5.41
C VAL A 106 -1.09 -18.66 6.92
N LEU A 107 -1.36 -17.45 7.39
CA LEU A 107 -1.33 -17.13 8.82
C LEU A 107 -2.37 -17.95 9.57
N ARG A 108 -3.57 -18.08 9.02
CA ARG A 108 -4.63 -18.89 9.62
C ARG A 108 -4.19 -20.34 9.81
N GLN A 109 -3.56 -20.92 8.79
CA GLN A 109 -3.03 -22.29 8.86
C GLN A 109 -1.94 -22.42 9.91
N GLU A 110 -1.05 -21.44 10.00
CA GLU A 110 0.01 -21.43 11.02
C GLU A 110 -0.59 -21.38 12.43
N ILE A 111 -1.60 -20.55 12.64
CA ILE A 111 -2.28 -20.43 13.93
C ILE A 111 -2.97 -21.73 14.29
N GLU A 112 -3.66 -22.34 13.34
CA GLU A 112 -4.34 -23.63 13.58
C GLU A 112 -3.33 -24.74 13.93
N ALA A 113 -2.18 -24.76 13.26
CA ALA A 113 -1.13 -25.72 13.56
C ALA A 113 -0.59 -25.53 14.97
N LEU A 114 -0.36 -24.28 15.39
CA LEU A 114 0.12 -23.96 16.73
C LEU A 114 -0.91 -24.32 17.80
N LYS A 115 -2.18 -24.05 17.53
CA LYS A 115 -3.28 -24.43 18.43
C LYS A 115 -3.35 -25.94 18.59
N GLY A 116 -3.14 -26.66 17.51
CA GLY A 116 -3.10 -28.13 17.52
C GLY A 116 -1.99 -28.66 18.41
N GLU A 117 -0.81 -28.06 18.35
CA GLU A 117 0.33 -28.42 19.20
C GLU A 117 0.00 -28.22 20.69
N ILE A 118 -0.55 -27.07 21.04
CA ILE A 118 -0.92 -26.73 22.41
C ILE A 118 -2.05 -27.64 22.89
N GLY A 119 -3.08 -27.85 22.07
CA GLY A 119 -4.20 -28.71 22.39
C GLY A 119 -3.77 -30.16 22.57
N SER A 120 -2.84 -30.63 21.77
CA SER A 120 -2.28 -31.97 21.86
C SER A 120 -1.54 -32.18 23.19
N ASP A 121 -0.75 -31.21 23.60
CA ASP A 121 -0.03 -31.22 24.87
C ASP A 121 -1.01 -31.18 26.04
N GLU A 122 -2.03 -30.34 25.98
CA GLU A 122 -3.07 -30.22 27.00
C GLU A 122 -3.88 -31.52 27.11
N SER A 123 -4.23 -32.10 25.98
CA SER A 123 -4.94 -33.39 25.94
C SER A 123 -4.10 -34.50 26.55
N GLY A 124 -2.82 -34.54 26.26
CA GLY A 124 -1.89 -35.47 26.85
C GLY A 124 -1.79 -35.31 28.36
N THR A 125 -1.69 -34.09 28.82
CA THR A 125 -1.65 -33.76 30.24
C THR A 125 -2.97 -34.08 30.91
N GLY A 126 -4.07 -33.71 30.29
CA GLY A 126 -5.41 -33.99 30.80
C GLY A 126 -5.73 -35.47 30.87
N ALA A 127 -5.29 -36.24 29.92
CA ALA A 127 -5.49 -37.70 29.91
C ALA A 127 -4.75 -38.38 31.05
N LYS A 128 -3.65 -37.80 31.49
CA LYS A 128 -2.88 -38.34 32.62
C LYS A 128 -3.46 -37.96 33.96
N SER A 129 -4.26 -36.95 34.01
CA SER A 129 -4.95 -36.52 35.23
C SER A 129 -6.10 -37.43 35.52
#